data_ed2e8629994a42f7c636ae7496d11c3d
#
_entry.id   ed2e8629994a42f7c636ae7496d11c3d
#
_cell.length_a   1.000
_cell.length_b   1.000
_cell.length_c   1.000
_cell.angle_alpha   90.00
_cell.angle_beta   90.00
_cell.angle_gamma   90.00
#
_symmetry.space_group_name_H-M   'P 1'
#
loop_
_entity.id
_entity.type
_entity.pdbx_description
1 polymer ?
#
loop_
_entity_poly.entity_id
_entity_poly.type
_entity_poly.pdbx_seq_one_letter_code
_entity_poly.pdbx_strand_id
1 'polypeptide(L)'
;MRTASFGLAVLYTLLFAASVSILGVVFYLIVQNSLDRQIASRIDAEIALLYQELTSEGKDALVAEVQERTAVSPALDYLVLDADGSRLAGNLPSMPSTVGWTDLSEPPRGRGDLPRDLRVRNVALPQGLRLAVGDDLAPIENIRSALIEALAWSLLAVPLLSLAGGLALSFGFLRRVDAITRTADAIIGGDLNQRIPTRGTNDNFDRLSETLNQMLDRIQALMDSLRQVSNDIAHSLKTPLGHLRQKLRAARASDGLKCKKAIDAAMADIENLLETFSALLRIAQIEAGTRRVGFGQVKVSSLLAHVAEVYTAAAEQEDKSITLNIAPKVTTWGDKALLTEMFSNFLDNALRHTPRGTNIEVSLAERDSNTVAFVADDGPGVPAGDRDLIFRRFYRLARSAKTPGHGLGLSIAAAVADLHGITLSAEDNKPGLRIRVSFGAT
;
A
#
# COMPACT_ATOMS: atom_id res chain seq x y z
N MET A 1 -2.90 18.04 15.39
CA MET A 1 -2.77 16.57 15.15
C MET A 1 -2.47 15.74 16.41
N ARG A 2 -1.79 16.27 17.43
CA ARG A 2 -1.53 15.54 18.70
C ARG A 2 -2.78 15.14 19.48
N THR A 3 -3.87 15.85 19.34
CA THR A 3 -5.13 15.62 20.08
C THR A 3 -5.96 14.42 19.60
N ALA A 4 -5.97 14.09 18.32
CA ALA A 4 -6.82 13.02 17.79
C ALA A 4 -6.30 11.61 18.16
N SER A 5 -4.99 11.36 18.05
CA SER A 5 -4.41 10.06 18.41
C SER A 5 -4.46 9.80 19.91
N PHE A 6 -4.27 10.86 20.72
CA PHE A 6 -4.42 10.77 22.17
C PHE A 6 -5.88 10.49 22.56
N GLY A 7 -6.84 11.18 21.93
CA GLY A 7 -8.26 10.94 22.15
C GLY A 7 -8.69 9.52 21.82
N LEU A 8 -8.16 8.97 20.72
CA LEU A 8 -8.41 7.57 20.33
C LEU A 8 -7.83 6.58 21.33
N ALA A 9 -6.59 6.79 21.80
CA ALA A 9 -5.96 5.94 22.81
C ALA A 9 -6.76 5.94 24.13
N VAL A 10 -7.19 7.12 24.59
CA VAL A 10 -8.05 7.26 25.78
C VAL A 10 -9.38 6.55 25.59
N LEU A 11 -10.04 6.73 24.44
CA LEU A 11 -11.31 6.07 24.14
C LEU A 11 -11.18 4.54 24.16
N TYR A 12 -10.15 3.98 23.53
CA TYR A 12 -9.90 2.54 23.58
C TYR A 12 -9.58 2.04 24.99
N THR A 13 -8.81 2.79 25.77
CA THR A 13 -8.54 2.46 27.17
C THR A 13 -9.82 2.40 27.99
N LEU A 14 -10.73 3.39 27.82
CA LEU A 14 -12.01 3.43 28.52
C LEU A 14 -12.94 2.28 28.11
N LEU A 15 -13.04 1.99 26.81
CA LEU A 15 -13.84 0.87 26.31
C LEU A 15 -13.31 -0.48 26.81
N PHE A 16 -12.00 -0.65 26.81
CA PHE A 16 -11.37 -1.87 27.29
C PHE A 16 -11.55 -2.04 28.81
N ALA A 17 -11.35 -0.98 29.58
CA ALA A 17 -11.58 -0.98 31.03
C ALA A 17 -13.06 -1.29 31.36
N ALA A 18 -14.01 -0.70 30.62
CA ALA A 18 -15.43 -0.99 30.79
C ALA A 18 -15.75 -2.46 30.47
N SER A 19 -15.20 -3.01 29.39
CA SER A 19 -15.37 -4.41 29.01
C SER A 19 -14.86 -5.37 30.10
N VAL A 20 -13.64 -5.11 30.61
CA VAL A 20 -13.06 -5.92 31.69
C VAL A 20 -13.87 -5.81 32.98
N SER A 21 -14.37 -4.61 33.30
CA SER A 21 -15.23 -4.40 34.48
C SER A 21 -16.54 -5.18 34.37
N ILE A 22 -17.20 -5.10 33.23
CA ILE A 22 -18.45 -5.86 32.99
C ILE A 22 -18.21 -7.36 33.10
N LEU A 23 -17.13 -7.86 32.46
CA LEU A 23 -16.78 -9.28 32.53
C LEU A 23 -16.45 -9.71 33.95
N GLY A 24 -15.73 -8.88 34.71
CA GLY A 24 -15.42 -9.12 36.12
C GLY A 24 -16.65 -9.20 37.00
N VAL A 25 -17.61 -8.28 36.83
CA VAL A 25 -18.89 -8.32 37.56
C VAL A 25 -19.67 -9.56 37.20
N VAL A 26 -19.79 -9.91 35.93
CA VAL A 26 -20.50 -11.12 35.50
C VAL A 26 -19.84 -12.38 36.08
N PHE A 27 -18.52 -12.46 36.04
CA PHE A 27 -17.77 -13.56 36.61
C PHE A 27 -18.00 -13.67 38.13
N TYR A 28 -17.93 -12.55 38.86
CA TYR A 28 -18.21 -12.50 40.30
C TYR A 28 -19.62 -13.03 40.63
N LEU A 29 -20.66 -12.59 39.91
CA LEU A 29 -22.03 -13.04 40.10
C LEU A 29 -22.21 -14.53 39.83
N ILE A 30 -21.54 -15.04 38.76
CA ILE A 30 -21.60 -16.48 38.45
C ILE A 30 -20.95 -17.32 39.56
N VAL A 31 -19.76 -16.91 40.03
CA VAL A 31 -19.06 -17.63 41.10
C VAL A 31 -19.86 -17.57 42.39
N GLN A 32 -20.38 -16.40 42.79
CA GLN A 32 -21.22 -16.25 43.99
C GLN A 32 -22.42 -17.17 43.93
N ASN A 33 -23.20 -17.14 42.83
CA ASN A 33 -24.37 -18.03 42.68
C ASN A 33 -23.98 -19.53 42.68
N SER A 34 -22.83 -19.87 42.16
CA SER A 34 -22.31 -21.25 42.14
C SER A 34 -21.98 -21.74 43.56
N LEU A 35 -21.31 -20.91 44.34
CA LEU A 35 -20.91 -21.22 45.70
C LEU A 35 -22.16 -21.34 46.60
N ASP A 36 -23.12 -20.40 46.49
CA ASP A 36 -24.36 -20.47 47.25
C ASP A 36 -25.17 -21.74 46.92
N ARG A 37 -25.25 -22.15 45.66
CA ARG A 37 -25.88 -23.41 45.26
C ARG A 37 -25.14 -24.64 45.79
N GLN A 38 -23.83 -24.61 45.82
CA GLN A 38 -23.02 -25.71 46.31
C GLN A 38 -23.25 -25.97 47.82
N ILE A 39 -23.30 -24.88 48.63
CA ILE A 39 -23.65 -25.01 50.04
C ILE A 39 -25.07 -25.58 50.20
N ALA A 40 -26.02 -24.98 49.49
CA ALA A 40 -27.40 -25.41 49.58
C ALA A 40 -27.57 -26.89 49.20
N SER A 41 -26.97 -27.33 48.13
CA SER A 41 -27.05 -28.73 47.69
C SER A 41 -26.37 -29.69 48.67
N ARG A 42 -25.26 -29.28 49.32
CA ARG A 42 -24.57 -30.08 50.32
C ARG A 42 -25.40 -30.26 51.57
N ILE A 43 -25.97 -29.17 52.09
CA ILE A 43 -26.88 -29.20 53.27
C ILE A 43 -28.12 -30.03 52.95
N ASP A 44 -28.75 -29.84 51.78
CA ASP A 44 -29.94 -30.58 51.36
C ASP A 44 -29.67 -32.08 51.21
N ALA A 45 -28.53 -32.46 50.63
CA ALA A 45 -28.15 -33.88 50.55
C ALA A 45 -27.96 -34.51 51.92
N GLU A 46 -27.35 -33.76 52.85
CA GLU A 46 -27.15 -34.21 54.22
C GLU A 46 -28.43 -34.37 54.98
N ILE A 47 -29.34 -33.42 54.89
CA ILE A 47 -30.69 -33.51 55.49
C ILE A 47 -31.43 -34.74 54.93
N ALA A 48 -31.33 -34.97 53.60
CA ALA A 48 -31.99 -36.13 52.99
C ALA A 48 -31.48 -37.48 53.53
N LEU A 49 -30.14 -37.57 53.74
CA LEU A 49 -29.52 -38.77 54.35
C LEU A 49 -30.01 -38.97 55.78
N LEU A 50 -29.97 -37.93 56.63
CA LEU A 50 -30.43 -38.01 57.99
C LEU A 50 -31.96 -38.27 58.10
N TYR A 51 -32.73 -37.78 57.15
CA TYR A 51 -34.16 -38.09 57.04
C TYR A 51 -34.42 -39.58 56.68
N GLN A 52 -33.62 -40.12 55.80
CA GLN A 52 -33.66 -41.54 55.43
C GLN A 52 -33.33 -42.40 56.65
N GLU A 53 -32.27 -42.06 57.42
CA GLU A 53 -31.87 -42.75 58.65
C GLU A 53 -33.02 -42.79 59.67
N LEU A 54 -33.65 -41.60 59.91
CA LEU A 54 -34.81 -41.51 60.80
C LEU A 54 -35.96 -42.43 60.37
N THR A 55 -36.21 -42.54 59.05
CA THR A 55 -37.36 -43.31 58.53
C THR A 55 -37.08 -44.81 58.49
N SER A 56 -35.83 -45.26 58.33
CA SER A 56 -35.42 -46.68 58.26
C SER A 56 -35.15 -47.28 59.65
N GLU A 57 -34.41 -46.54 60.49
CA GLU A 57 -33.92 -47.07 61.76
C GLU A 57 -34.44 -46.37 63.02
N GLY A 58 -35.13 -45.28 62.84
CA GLY A 58 -35.84 -44.56 63.93
C GLY A 58 -35.03 -43.48 64.59
N LYS A 59 -35.61 -42.92 65.67
CA LYS A 59 -35.06 -41.73 66.40
C LYS A 59 -33.66 -41.97 66.96
N ASP A 60 -33.45 -43.14 67.60
CA ASP A 60 -32.18 -43.42 68.28
C ASP A 60 -31.04 -43.57 67.28
N ALA A 61 -31.26 -44.11 66.09
CA ALA A 61 -30.29 -44.18 65.01
C ALA A 61 -29.94 -42.78 64.50
N LEU A 62 -30.93 -41.89 64.26
CA LEU A 62 -30.65 -40.50 63.87
C LEU A 62 -29.76 -39.79 64.90
N VAL A 63 -30.04 -39.97 66.22
CA VAL A 63 -29.27 -39.35 67.30
C VAL A 63 -27.84 -39.89 67.31
N ALA A 64 -27.66 -41.22 67.19
CA ALA A 64 -26.33 -41.84 67.17
C ALA A 64 -25.52 -41.37 65.95
N GLU A 65 -26.13 -41.31 64.75
CA GLU A 65 -25.50 -40.85 63.52
C GLU A 65 -25.06 -39.41 63.62
N VAL A 66 -25.89 -38.52 64.13
CA VAL A 66 -25.55 -37.10 64.33
C VAL A 66 -24.44 -36.95 65.41
N GLN A 67 -24.40 -37.78 66.47
CA GLN A 67 -23.28 -37.78 67.44
C GLN A 67 -21.98 -38.27 66.83
N GLU A 68 -22.00 -39.30 66.00
CA GLU A 68 -20.84 -39.83 65.32
C GLU A 68 -20.25 -38.78 64.34
N ARG A 69 -21.10 -38.17 63.50
CA ARG A 69 -20.71 -37.12 62.54
C ARG A 69 -20.12 -35.88 63.22
N THR A 70 -20.70 -35.50 64.34
CA THR A 70 -20.12 -34.36 65.13
C THR A 70 -18.82 -34.69 65.87
N ALA A 71 -18.55 -35.97 66.15
CA ALA A 71 -17.34 -36.41 66.85
C ALA A 71 -16.14 -36.64 65.92
N VAL A 72 -16.37 -37.17 64.73
CA VAL A 72 -15.32 -37.60 63.80
C VAL A 72 -14.71 -36.47 63.00
N SER A 73 -15.50 -35.54 62.52
CA SER A 73 -15.03 -34.30 61.84
C SER A 73 -16.20 -33.42 61.56
N PRO A 74 -16.35 -32.25 62.16
CA PRO A 74 -17.49 -31.37 61.89
C PRO A 74 -17.31 -30.65 60.55
N ALA A 75 -17.51 -31.36 59.45
CA ALA A 75 -17.57 -30.72 58.13
C ALA A 75 -18.85 -29.87 58.02
N LEU A 76 -19.90 -30.21 58.78
CA LEU A 76 -21.15 -29.50 58.96
C LEU A 76 -21.48 -29.46 60.44
N ASP A 77 -22.24 -28.43 60.84
CA ASP A 77 -22.78 -28.30 62.18
C ASP A 77 -24.22 -28.80 62.22
N TYR A 78 -24.59 -29.55 63.24
CA TYR A 78 -25.88 -30.22 63.39
C TYR A 78 -26.55 -29.84 64.71
N LEU A 79 -27.88 -29.87 64.69
CA LEU A 79 -28.67 -29.82 65.93
C LEU A 79 -29.98 -30.59 65.72
N VAL A 80 -30.24 -31.56 66.63
CA VAL A 80 -31.49 -32.27 66.69
C VAL A 80 -32.17 -31.95 68.02
N LEU A 81 -33.44 -31.49 67.91
CA LEU A 81 -34.28 -31.23 69.09
C LEU A 81 -35.47 -32.22 69.08
N ASP A 82 -35.90 -32.58 70.29
CA ASP A 82 -37.13 -33.33 70.50
C ASP A 82 -38.38 -32.42 70.38
N ALA A 83 -39.56 -33.06 70.40
CA ALA A 83 -40.85 -32.36 70.36
C ALA A 83 -41.04 -31.36 71.51
N ASP A 84 -40.45 -31.62 72.66
CA ASP A 84 -40.44 -30.74 73.82
C ASP A 84 -39.41 -29.61 73.77
N GLY A 85 -38.58 -29.58 72.75
CA GLY A 85 -37.48 -28.61 72.56
C GLY A 85 -36.18 -28.98 73.24
N SER A 86 -36.09 -30.16 73.84
CA SER A 86 -34.82 -30.65 74.46
C SER A 86 -33.81 -31.04 73.37
N ARG A 87 -32.54 -30.78 73.60
CA ARG A 87 -31.42 -31.13 72.72
C ARG A 87 -31.11 -32.60 72.82
N LEU A 88 -31.18 -33.31 71.70
CA LEU A 88 -30.83 -34.72 71.62
C LEU A 88 -29.39 -34.94 71.20
N ALA A 89 -28.96 -34.22 70.15
CA ALA A 89 -27.60 -34.33 69.61
C ALA A 89 -27.18 -33.08 68.85
N GLY A 90 -25.89 -32.96 68.53
CA GLY A 90 -25.36 -31.98 67.67
C GLY A 90 -24.44 -30.95 68.34
N ASN A 91 -23.81 -30.11 67.56
CA ASN A 91 -22.83 -29.08 67.99
C ASN A 91 -23.26 -27.65 67.72
N LEU A 92 -24.37 -27.43 66.97
CA LEU A 92 -24.92 -26.10 66.70
C LEU A 92 -25.45 -25.46 68.01
N PRO A 93 -25.14 -24.21 68.33
CA PRO A 93 -25.44 -23.59 69.62
C PRO A 93 -26.93 -23.41 69.89
N SER A 94 -27.70 -23.06 68.89
CA SER A 94 -29.13 -22.78 68.97
C SER A 94 -29.89 -23.16 67.73
N MET A 95 -31.13 -23.53 67.89
CA MET A 95 -32.07 -23.81 66.77
C MET A 95 -32.58 -22.51 66.21
N PRO A 96 -32.51 -22.27 64.88
CA PRO A 96 -33.14 -21.14 64.24
C PRO A 96 -34.65 -21.11 64.56
N SER A 97 -35.18 -19.91 64.81
CA SER A 97 -36.61 -19.74 65.20
C SER A 97 -37.54 -20.09 64.03
N THR A 98 -37.10 -19.91 62.81
CA THR A 98 -37.86 -20.12 61.56
C THR A 98 -37.49 -21.42 60.88
N VAL A 99 -38.43 -22.12 60.33
CA VAL A 99 -38.19 -23.26 59.43
C VAL A 99 -37.72 -22.73 58.07
N GLY A 100 -36.65 -23.30 57.51
CA GLY A 100 -36.08 -22.85 56.24
C GLY A 100 -34.62 -22.41 56.38
N TRP A 101 -34.17 -21.60 55.45
CA TRP A 101 -32.81 -21.06 55.43
C TRP A 101 -32.63 -19.87 56.35
N THR A 102 -31.56 -19.86 57.13
CA THR A 102 -31.24 -18.77 58.06
C THR A 102 -29.71 -18.67 58.17
N ASP A 103 -29.17 -17.47 58.09
CA ASP A 103 -27.77 -17.24 58.38
C ASP A 103 -27.64 -16.93 59.89
N LEU A 104 -26.77 -17.67 60.60
CA LEU A 104 -26.50 -17.52 62.01
C LEU A 104 -25.08 -17.07 62.23
N SER A 105 -24.87 -16.03 63.00
CA SER A 105 -23.56 -15.60 63.48
C SER A 105 -23.27 -16.19 64.84
N GLU A 106 -22.31 -17.08 64.95
CA GLU A 106 -21.91 -17.73 66.17
C GLU A 106 -20.80 -16.91 66.86
N PRO A 107 -20.98 -16.54 68.16
CA PRO A 107 -19.91 -15.87 68.90
C PRO A 107 -18.71 -16.80 69.08
N PRO A 108 -17.50 -16.23 69.27
CA PRO A 108 -16.28 -17.01 69.48
C PRO A 108 -16.41 -18.00 70.60
N ARG A 109 -16.06 -19.28 70.39
CA ARG A 109 -16.12 -20.31 71.43
C ARG A 109 -14.96 -20.30 72.41
N GLY A 110 -13.85 -19.54 72.13
CA GLY A 110 -12.68 -19.44 72.95
C GLY A 110 -11.95 -18.11 72.83
N ARG A 111 -10.91 -17.91 73.66
CA ARG A 111 -10.06 -16.73 73.65
C ARG A 111 -9.15 -16.79 72.43
N GLY A 112 -9.51 -16.08 71.35
CA GLY A 112 -8.75 -16.02 70.10
C GLY A 112 -9.53 -16.59 68.87
N ASP A 113 -10.67 -17.21 69.04
CA ASP A 113 -11.53 -17.61 67.96
C ASP A 113 -12.23 -16.40 67.33
N LEU A 114 -12.44 -16.45 66.02
CA LEU A 114 -13.25 -15.45 65.32
C LEU A 114 -14.74 -15.89 65.34
N PRO A 115 -15.68 -14.95 65.25
CA PRO A 115 -17.06 -15.28 65.05
C PRO A 115 -17.21 -16.09 63.77
N ARG A 116 -18.08 -17.11 63.78
CA ARG A 116 -18.33 -17.96 62.60
C ARG A 116 -19.73 -17.64 62.09
N ASP A 117 -19.77 -17.37 60.80
CA ASP A 117 -21.03 -17.17 60.11
C ASP A 117 -21.38 -18.49 59.43
N LEU A 118 -22.55 -19.01 59.84
CA LEU A 118 -23.08 -20.29 59.38
C LEU A 118 -24.34 -20.09 58.58
N ARG A 119 -24.45 -20.77 57.47
CA ARG A 119 -25.72 -20.92 56.74
C ARG A 119 -26.39 -22.19 57.21
N VAL A 120 -27.57 -22.02 57.83
CA VAL A 120 -28.27 -23.11 58.48
C VAL A 120 -29.64 -23.35 57.79
N ARG A 121 -29.95 -24.62 57.55
CA ARG A 121 -31.28 -25.04 57.16
C ARG A 121 -31.98 -25.78 58.29
N ASN A 122 -33.11 -25.23 58.76
CA ASN A 122 -33.94 -25.83 59.79
C ASN A 122 -35.14 -26.54 59.13
N VAL A 123 -35.32 -27.83 59.41
CA VAL A 123 -36.38 -28.66 58.86
C VAL A 123 -37.11 -29.37 59.99
N ALA A 124 -38.47 -29.36 59.91
CA ALA A 124 -39.29 -30.16 60.77
C ALA A 124 -39.33 -31.63 60.29
N LEU A 125 -39.09 -32.52 61.21
CA LEU A 125 -39.07 -33.97 60.98
C LEU A 125 -40.38 -34.65 61.56
N PRO A 126 -40.68 -35.88 61.13
CA PRO A 126 -41.73 -36.68 61.75
C PRO A 126 -41.59 -36.77 63.28
N GLN A 127 -42.68 -37.04 63.97
CA GLN A 127 -42.78 -37.18 65.45
C GLN A 127 -42.46 -35.89 66.24
N GLY A 128 -42.54 -34.69 65.55
CA GLY A 128 -42.28 -33.40 66.21
C GLY A 128 -40.83 -33.05 66.37
N LEU A 129 -39.90 -33.84 65.83
CA LEU A 129 -38.47 -33.55 65.88
C LEU A 129 -38.10 -32.36 64.98
N ARG A 130 -37.06 -31.66 65.30
CA ARG A 130 -36.49 -30.60 64.51
C ARG A 130 -35.00 -30.85 64.25
N LEU A 131 -34.61 -30.75 62.97
CA LEU A 131 -33.22 -30.89 62.56
C LEU A 131 -32.74 -29.58 61.97
N ALA A 132 -31.59 -29.12 62.39
CA ALA A 132 -30.87 -28.02 61.76
C ALA A 132 -29.50 -28.52 61.30
N VAL A 133 -29.14 -28.23 60.06
CA VAL A 133 -27.82 -28.51 59.50
C VAL A 133 -27.23 -27.20 58.99
N GLY A 134 -25.99 -26.90 59.38
CA GLY A 134 -25.30 -25.68 59.02
C GLY A 134 -23.92 -25.94 58.39
N ASP A 135 -23.51 -25.06 57.50
CA ASP A 135 -22.16 -25.06 56.91
C ASP A 135 -21.49 -23.72 57.17
N ASP A 136 -20.16 -23.72 57.33
CA ASP A 136 -19.35 -22.56 57.60
C ASP A 136 -19.16 -21.74 56.33
N LEU A 137 -19.47 -20.43 56.41
CA LEU A 137 -19.30 -19.48 55.34
C LEU A 137 -17.88 -18.96 55.20
N ALA A 138 -17.01 -19.15 56.20
CA ALA A 138 -15.64 -18.60 56.22
C ALA A 138 -14.81 -19.02 54.97
N PRO A 139 -14.85 -20.28 54.44
CA PRO A 139 -14.16 -20.63 53.25
C PRO A 139 -14.64 -19.88 51.98
N ILE A 140 -15.95 -19.59 51.96
CA ILE A 140 -16.57 -18.85 50.83
C ILE A 140 -16.25 -17.37 50.92
N GLU A 141 -16.26 -16.80 52.11
CA GLU A 141 -15.85 -15.39 52.28
C GLU A 141 -14.39 -15.14 51.96
N ASN A 142 -13.50 -16.11 52.23
CA ASN A 142 -12.13 -16.06 51.79
C ASN A 142 -11.98 -16.07 50.26
N ILE A 143 -12.75 -16.91 49.57
CA ILE A 143 -12.79 -16.92 48.11
C ILE A 143 -13.35 -15.59 47.61
N ARG A 144 -14.42 -15.09 48.20
CA ARG A 144 -15.06 -13.83 47.82
C ARG A 144 -14.12 -12.64 47.98
N SER A 145 -13.42 -12.56 49.11
CA SER A 145 -12.43 -11.49 49.37
C SER A 145 -11.25 -11.55 48.38
N ALA A 146 -10.72 -12.73 48.13
CA ALA A 146 -9.68 -12.94 47.12
C ALA A 146 -10.12 -12.55 45.69
N LEU A 147 -11.36 -12.86 45.33
CA LEU A 147 -11.94 -12.41 44.05
C LEU A 147 -12.08 -10.91 43.95
N ILE A 148 -12.58 -10.26 45.01
CA ILE A 148 -12.71 -8.80 45.06
C ILE A 148 -11.31 -8.12 44.97
N GLU A 149 -10.32 -8.66 45.66
CA GLU A 149 -8.95 -8.16 45.59
C GLU A 149 -8.35 -8.34 44.19
N ALA A 150 -8.52 -9.51 43.56
CA ALA A 150 -8.05 -9.76 42.20
C ALA A 150 -8.75 -8.84 41.18
N LEU A 151 -10.05 -8.58 41.36
CA LEU A 151 -10.79 -7.62 40.52
C LEU A 151 -10.30 -6.17 40.72
N ALA A 152 -10.00 -5.77 41.94
CA ALA A 152 -9.46 -4.45 42.26
C ALA A 152 -8.07 -4.24 41.59
N TRP A 153 -7.17 -5.23 41.70
CA TRP A 153 -5.88 -5.19 41.02
C TRP A 153 -6.00 -5.18 39.49
N SER A 154 -6.94 -5.95 38.93
CA SER A 154 -7.19 -5.95 37.50
C SER A 154 -7.70 -4.60 36.99
N LEU A 155 -8.58 -3.94 37.76
CA LEU A 155 -9.12 -2.61 37.45
C LEU A 155 -8.03 -1.52 37.43
N LEU A 156 -6.94 -1.70 38.19
CA LEU A 156 -5.79 -0.80 38.17
C LEU A 156 -4.78 -1.16 37.07
N ALA A 157 -4.43 -2.43 36.95
CA ALA A 157 -3.37 -2.88 36.03
C ALA A 157 -3.76 -2.77 34.55
N VAL A 158 -5.01 -3.10 34.21
CA VAL A 158 -5.50 -3.11 32.84
C VAL A 158 -5.47 -1.74 32.17
N PRO A 159 -5.99 -0.65 32.78
CA PRO A 159 -5.89 0.69 32.20
C PRO A 159 -4.45 1.18 32.08
N LEU A 160 -3.58 0.88 33.04
CA LEU A 160 -2.16 1.25 32.99
C LEU A 160 -1.44 0.59 31.82
N LEU A 161 -1.63 -0.71 31.62
CA LEU A 161 -1.05 -1.45 30.51
C LEU A 161 -1.60 -0.99 29.17
N SER A 162 -2.92 -0.74 29.09
CA SER A 162 -3.58 -0.23 27.88
C SER A 162 -3.07 1.15 27.51
N LEU A 163 -2.90 2.03 28.50
CA LEU A 163 -2.37 3.38 28.26
C LEU A 163 -0.90 3.32 27.80
N ALA A 164 -0.07 2.53 28.46
CA ALA A 164 1.34 2.36 28.09
C ALA A 164 1.48 1.79 26.66
N GLY A 165 0.72 0.73 26.32
CA GLY A 165 0.69 0.14 24.98
C GLY A 165 0.16 1.11 23.93
N GLY A 166 -0.93 1.80 24.21
CA GLY A 166 -1.50 2.82 23.33
C GLY A 166 -0.56 3.98 23.04
N LEU A 167 0.17 4.46 24.07
CA LEU A 167 1.18 5.50 23.89
C LEU A 167 2.36 4.99 23.04
N ALA A 168 2.89 3.79 23.31
CA ALA A 168 3.99 3.22 22.55
C ALA A 168 3.65 3.08 21.06
N LEU A 169 2.47 2.56 20.73
CA LEU A 169 1.98 2.44 19.36
C LEU A 169 1.76 3.81 18.71
N SER A 170 1.17 4.76 19.44
CA SER A 170 0.93 6.12 18.95
C SER A 170 2.23 6.86 18.62
N PHE A 171 3.25 6.76 19.46
CA PHE A 171 4.57 7.35 19.19
C PHE A 171 5.24 6.74 17.96
N GLY A 172 5.15 5.43 17.77
CA GLY A 172 5.69 4.75 16.61
C GLY A 172 5.03 5.22 15.31
N PHE A 173 3.71 5.31 15.31
CA PHE A 173 2.91 5.77 14.17
C PHE A 173 3.17 7.24 13.83
N LEU A 174 3.12 8.13 14.83
CA LEU A 174 3.33 9.57 14.64
C LEU A 174 4.71 9.90 14.10
N ARG A 175 5.76 9.21 14.56
CA ARG A 175 7.12 9.37 14.01
C ARG A 175 7.21 9.05 12.53
N ARG A 176 6.46 8.04 12.05
CA ARG A 176 6.42 7.68 10.63
C ARG A 176 5.73 8.74 9.79
N VAL A 177 4.57 9.21 10.25
CA VAL A 177 3.83 10.28 9.56
C VAL A 177 4.65 11.58 9.53
N ASP A 178 5.27 11.95 10.64
CA ASP A 178 6.13 13.15 10.71
C ASP A 178 7.36 13.06 9.78
N ALA A 179 7.92 11.86 9.58
CA ALA A 179 9.03 11.66 8.65
C ALA A 179 8.58 11.88 7.20
N ILE A 180 7.44 11.30 6.80
CA ILE A 180 6.85 11.49 5.47
C ILE A 180 6.53 12.97 5.24
N THR A 181 5.89 13.63 6.21
CA THR A 181 5.52 15.04 6.10
C THR A 181 6.74 15.94 5.94
N ARG A 182 7.79 15.73 6.75
CA ARG A 182 9.03 16.53 6.66
C ARG A 182 9.72 16.38 5.29
N THR A 183 9.75 15.15 4.77
CA THR A 183 10.32 14.91 3.44
C THR A 183 9.45 15.58 2.36
N ALA A 184 8.12 15.50 2.47
CA ALA A 184 7.21 16.20 1.55
C ALA A 184 7.40 17.72 1.60
N ASP A 185 7.55 18.30 2.78
CA ASP A 185 7.80 19.75 2.94
C ASP A 185 9.14 20.17 2.31
N ALA A 186 10.20 19.36 2.44
CA ALA A 186 11.48 19.61 1.81
C ALA A 186 11.37 19.57 0.27
N ILE A 187 10.60 18.64 -0.27
CA ILE A 187 10.32 18.52 -1.71
C ILE A 187 9.53 19.73 -2.21
N ILE A 188 8.51 20.16 -1.49
CA ILE A 188 7.76 21.40 -1.80
C ILE A 188 8.69 22.61 -1.76
N GLY A 189 9.68 22.62 -0.88
CA GLY A 189 10.73 23.64 -0.81
C GLY A 189 11.75 23.60 -1.97
N GLY A 190 11.62 22.63 -2.90
CA GLY A 190 12.43 22.52 -4.13
C GLY A 190 13.53 21.47 -4.09
N ASP A 191 13.74 20.74 -2.99
CA ASP A 191 14.73 19.66 -2.92
C ASP A 191 14.13 18.34 -3.39
N LEU A 192 14.08 18.17 -4.71
CA LEU A 192 13.57 16.95 -5.36
C LEU A 192 14.48 15.72 -5.18
N ASN A 193 15.68 15.86 -4.60
CA ASN A 193 16.59 14.73 -4.35
C ASN A 193 16.24 13.98 -3.06
N GLN A 194 15.40 14.55 -2.20
CA GLN A 194 14.93 13.88 -0.99
C GLN A 194 14.11 12.63 -1.34
N ARG A 195 14.28 11.60 -0.52
CA ARG A 195 13.48 10.36 -0.62
C ARG A 195 12.88 10.03 0.73
N ILE A 196 11.67 9.50 0.70
CA ILE A 196 10.97 9.04 1.89
C ILE A 196 11.65 7.76 2.39
N PRO A 197 12.09 7.72 3.66
CA PRO A 197 12.82 6.56 4.17
C PRO A 197 11.90 5.32 4.26
N THR A 198 12.37 4.20 3.75
CA THR A 198 11.79 2.86 3.91
C THR A 198 12.56 2.12 5.01
N ARG A 199 11.89 1.25 5.76
CA ARG A 199 12.51 0.47 6.85
C ARG A 199 12.73 -0.99 6.50
N GLY A 200 12.21 -1.47 5.37
CA GLY A 200 12.31 -2.86 4.95
C GLY A 200 11.38 -3.80 5.73
N THR A 201 10.38 -3.26 6.43
CA THR A 201 9.37 -4.05 7.16
C THR A 201 8.27 -4.60 6.24
N ASN A 202 8.26 -4.18 4.98
CA ASN A 202 7.29 -4.58 3.95
C ASN A 202 5.82 -4.32 4.35
N ASP A 203 5.60 -3.33 5.22
CA ASP A 203 4.28 -2.92 5.69
C ASP A 203 3.63 -1.89 4.73
N ASN A 204 2.41 -1.48 5.03
CA ASN A 204 1.66 -0.52 4.22
C ASN A 204 2.37 0.85 4.12
N PHE A 205 3.19 1.23 5.10
CA PHE A 205 3.97 2.46 5.07
C PHE A 205 5.16 2.35 4.13
N ASP A 206 5.85 1.22 4.12
CA ASP A 206 6.95 0.99 3.17
C ASP A 206 6.42 1.01 1.74
N ARG A 207 5.28 0.35 1.46
CA ARG A 207 4.62 0.40 0.13
C ARG A 207 4.22 1.82 -0.27
N LEU A 208 3.68 2.61 0.66
CA LEU A 208 3.36 4.02 0.41
C LEU A 208 4.61 4.83 0.09
N SER A 209 5.68 4.66 0.89
CA SER A 209 6.96 5.33 0.69
C SER A 209 7.57 4.98 -0.66
N GLU A 210 7.56 3.71 -1.07
CA GLU A 210 8.03 3.25 -2.38
C GLU A 210 7.23 3.87 -3.53
N THR A 211 5.89 3.86 -3.44
CA THR A 211 5.03 4.46 -4.46
C THR A 211 5.29 5.96 -4.61
N LEU A 212 5.44 6.67 -3.49
CA LEU A 212 5.77 8.10 -3.49
C LEU A 212 7.18 8.34 -4.04
N ASN A 213 8.17 7.51 -3.70
CA ASN A 213 9.52 7.61 -4.25
C ASN A 213 9.55 7.38 -5.77
N GLN A 214 8.79 6.40 -6.28
CA GLN A 214 8.63 6.19 -7.73
C GLN A 214 8.01 7.41 -8.42
N MET A 215 7.02 8.05 -7.79
CA MET A 215 6.45 9.30 -8.30
C MET A 215 7.49 10.42 -8.33
N LEU A 216 8.31 10.54 -7.29
CA LEU A 216 9.39 11.52 -7.21
C LEU A 216 10.46 11.28 -8.27
N ASP A 217 10.86 10.03 -8.51
CA ASP A 217 11.80 9.66 -9.58
C ASP A 217 11.26 10.09 -10.94
N ARG A 218 9.95 9.92 -11.16
CA ARG A 218 9.33 10.35 -12.41
C ARG A 218 9.30 11.87 -12.57
N ILE A 219 9.00 12.60 -11.50
CA ILE A 219 9.03 14.07 -11.50
C ILE A 219 10.45 14.59 -11.76
N GLN A 220 11.44 14.01 -11.10
CA GLN A 220 12.86 14.33 -11.31
C GLN A 220 13.27 14.14 -12.78
N ALA A 221 12.98 12.97 -13.35
CA ALA A 221 13.29 12.67 -14.74
C ALA A 221 12.64 13.67 -15.72
N LEU A 222 11.39 14.06 -15.46
CA LEU A 222 10.69 15.07 -16.25
C LEU A 222 11.34 16.47 -16.12
N MET A 223 11.75 16.86 -14.93
CA MET A 223 12.45 18.14 -14.70
C MET A 223 13.81 18.19 -15.36
N ASP A 224 14.56 17.10 -15.30
CA ASP A 224 15.88 17.01 -15.94
C ASP A 224 15.76 17.03 -17.46
N SER A 225 14.76 16.32 -18.02
CA SER A 225 14.45 16.42 -19.45
C SER A 225 14.06 17.84 -19.87
N LEU A 226 13.22 18.53 -19.09
CA LEU A 226 12.82 19.91 -19.36
C LEU A 226 14.03 20.86 -19.33
N ARG A 227 14.92 20.73 -18.35
CA ARG A 227 16.16 21.52 -18.27
C ARG A 227 17.06 21.27 -19.46
N GLN A 228 17.24 20.02 -19.86
CA GLN A 228 18.05 19.65 -21.02
C GLN A 228 17.48 20.25 -22.30
N VAL A 229 16.17 20.10 -22.54
CA VAL A 229 15.50 20.70 -23.69
C VAL A 229 15.66 22.23 -23.70
N SER A 230 15.48 22.89 -22.54
CA SER A 230 15.65 24.35 -22.43
C SER A 230 17.09 24.79 -22.77
N ASN A 231 18.09 24.07 -22.30
CA ASN A 231 19.49 24.33 -22.59
C ASN A 231 19.82 24.12 -24.07
N ASP A 232 19.33 23.01 -24.66
CA ASP A 232 19.49 22.68 -26.07
C ASP A 232 18.87 23.75 -26.97
N ILE A 233 17.64 24.22 -26.62
CA ILE A 233 16.96 25.31 -27.33
C ILE A 233 17.81 26.61 -27.24
N ALA A 234 18.23 26.99 -26.04
CA ALA A 234 18.98 28.22 -25.83
C ALA A 234 20.30 28.21 -26.63
N HIS A 235 21.01 27.08 -26.62
CA HIS A 235 22.28 26.94 -27.35
C HIS A 235 22.06 26.95 -28.87
N SER A 236 21.07 26.21 -29.35
CA SER A 236 20.81 26.04 -30.78
C SER A 236 20.22 27.28 -31.45
N LEU A 237 19.50 28.15 -30.71
CA LEU A 237 18.96 29.40 -31.24
C LEU A 237 19.99 30.55 -31.20
N LYS A 238 20.93 30.54 -30.27
CA LYS A 238 21.90 31.65 -30.10
C LYS A 238 22.75 31.88 -31.38
N THR A 239 23.25 30.84 -31.98
CA THR A 239 24.11 30.93 -33.17
C THR A 239 23.38 31.42 -34.41
N PRO A 240 22.23 30.83 -34.83
CA PRO A 240 21.49 31.34 -36.00
C PRO A 240 20.93 32.74 -35.82
N LEU A 241 20.45 33.08 -34.59
CA LEU A 241 20.04 34.47 -34.29
C LEU A 241 21.21 35.46 -34.40
N GLY A 242 22.45 35.05 -34.05
CA GLY A 242 23.65 35.80 -34.25
C GLY A 242 23.90 36.07 -35.73
N HIS A 243 23.81 35.04 -36.58
CA HIS A 243 23.98 35.16 -38.05
C HIS A 243 22.90 36.03 -38.68
N LEU A 244 21.62 35.82 -38.29
CA LEU A 244 20.49 36.63 -38.73
C LEU A 244 20.75 38.13 -38.45
N ARG A 245 21.16 38.46 -37.21
CA ARG A 245 21.52 39.82 -36.83
C ARG A 245 22.64 40.40 -37.70
N GLN A 246 23.63 39.59 -38.02
CA GLN A 246 24.75 40.01 -38.88
C GLN A 246 24.26 40.28 -40.31
N LYS A 247 23.42 39.41 -40.91
CA LYS A 247 22.83 39.60 -42.24
C LYS A 247 21.95 40.84 -42.32
N LEU A 248 21.11 41.10 -41.30
CA LEU A 248 20.29 42.28 -41.23
C LEU A 248 21.12 43.56 -41.08
N ARG A 249 22.27 43.52 -40.35
CA ARG A 249 23.21 44.64 -40.30
C ARG A 249 23.84 44.91 -41.65
N ALA A 250 24.24 43.84 -42.38
CA ALA A 250 24.79 43.96 -43.72
C ALA A 250 23.73 44.50 -44.72
N ALA A 251 22.48 44.04 -44.62
CA ALA A 251 21.38 44.59 -45.44
C ALA A 251 21.18 46.10 -45.22
N ARG A 252 21.23 46.54 -43.96
CA ARG A 252 21.10 47.96 -43.60
C ARG A 252 22.23 48.87 -44.12
N ALA A 253 23.41 48.24 -44.31
CA ALA A 253 24.61 48.93 -44.82
C ALA A 253 24.74 48.84 -46.35
N SER A 254 23.79 48.23 -47.06
CA SER A 254 23.82 47.96 -48.50
C SER A 254 22.62 48.56 -49.19
N ASP A 255 22.78 48.97 -50.46
CA ASP A 255 21.70 49.52 -51.26
C ASP A 255 21.35 48.59 -52.46
N GLY A 256 20.13 48.77 -52.99
CA GLY A 256 19.63 48.13 -54.20
C GLY A 256 19.55 46.62 -54.12
N LEU A 257 20.09 45.94 -55.14
CA LEU A 257 19.98 44.48 -55.29
C LEU A 257 20.70 43.70 -54.17
N LYS A 258 21.79 44.25 -53.57
CA LYS A 258 22.49 43.64 -52.45
C LYS A 258 21.68 43.64 -51.17
N CYS A 259 20.95 44.73 -50.91
CA CYS A 259 20.04 44.84 -49.78
C CYS A 259 18.90 43.77 -49.89
N LYS A 260 18.29 43.67 -51.08
CA LYS A 260 17.22 42.68 -51.33
C LYS A 260 17.70 41.27 -51.10
N LYS A 261 18.86 40.89 -51.66
CA LYS A 261 19.46 39.54 -51.45
C LYS A 261 19.75 39.24 -49.98
N ALA A 262 20.23 40.21 -49.21
CA ALA A 262 20.52 40.03 -47.80
C ALA A 262 19.23 39.88 -46.97
N ILE A 263 18.13 40.58 -47.35
CA ILE A 263 16.79 40.40 -46.71
C ILE A 263 16.21 39.04 -47.05
N ASP A 264 16.26 38.61 -48.33
CA ASP A 264 15.76 37.27 -48.72
C ASP A 264 16.51 36.16 -47.98
N ALA A 265 17.84 36.30 -47.83
CA ALA A 265 18.67 35.35 -47.05
C ALA A 265 18.35 35.40 -45.54
N ALA A 266 17.98 36.56 -44.99
CA ALA A 266 17.54 36.68 -43.61
C ALA A 266 16.15 36.05 -43.39
N MET A 267 15.24 36.20 -44.34
CA MET A 267 13.92 35.56 -44.30
C MET A 267 14.04 34.03 -44.31
N ALA A 268 14.88 33.46 -45.18
CA ALA A 268 15.16 32.03 -45.19
C ALA A 268 15.76 31.54 -43.87
N ASP A 269 16.63 32.33 -43.21
CA ASP A 269 17.14 31.99 -41.87
C ASP A 269 16.03 31.99 -40.81
N ILE A 270 15.06 32.88 -40.88
CA ILE A 270 13.90 32.91 -39.97
C ILE A 270 13.03 31.68 -40.17
N GLU A 271 12.74 31.31 -41.41
CA GLU A 271 11.95 30.09 -41.72
C GLU A 271 12.64 28.85 -41.17
N ASN A 272 13.93 28.70 -41.40
CA ASN A 272 14.76 27.61 -40.85
C ASN A 272 14.75 27.59 -39.29
N LEU A 273 14.77 28.74 -38.63
CA LEU A 273 14.67 28.88 -37.19
C LEU A 273 13.31 28.41 -36.66
N LEU A 274 12.23 28.80 -37.32
CA LEU A 274 10.87 28.36 -36.97
C LEU A 274 10.68 26.86 -37.13
N GLU A 275 11.20 26.27 -38.19
CA GLU A 275 11.20 24.81 -38.38
C GLU A 275 11.98 24.09 -37.28
N THR A 276 13.21 24.58 -36.96
CA THR A 276 14.02 24.04 -35.89
C THR A 276 13.32 24.10 -34.54
N PHE A 277 12.71 25.25 -34.23
CA PHE A 277 11.95 25.43 -32.97
C PHE A 277 10.74 24.49 -32.90
N SER A 278 9.99 24.36 -33.99
CA SER A 278 8.83 23.46 -34.07
C SER A 278 9.25 22.00 -33.87
N ALA A 279 10.37 21.56 -34.48
CA ALA A 279 10.91 20.22 -34.30
C ALA A 279 11.36 19.96 -32.85
N LEU A 280 12.00 20.94 -32.18
CA LEU A 280 12.40 20.82 -30.77
C LEU A 280 11.19 20.72 -29.85
N LEU A 281 10.16 21.56 -30.07
CA LEU A 281 8.90 21.44 -29.30
C LEU A 281 8.23 20.08 -29.50
N ARG A 282 8.30 19.56 -30.74
CA ARG A 282 7.77 18.24 -31.06
C ARG A 282 8.48 17.12 -30.28
N ILE A 283 9.81 17.12 -30.25
CA ILE A 283 10.60 16.17 -29.46
C ILE A 283 10.23 16.27 -27.98
N ALA A 284 10.19 17.49 -27.43
CA ALA A 284 9.82 17.71 -26.03
C ALA A 284 8.41 17.18 -25.68
N GLN A 285 7.44 17.34 -26.56
CA GLN A 285 6.08 16.80 -26.39
C GLN A 285 6.04 15.26 -26.41
N ILE A 286 6.84 14.64 -27.28
CA ILE A 286 6.94 13.19 -27.39
C ILE A 286 7.61 12.63 -26.12
N GLU A 287 8.74 13.21 -25.69
CA GLU A 287 9.50 12.77 -24.49
C GLU A 287 8.71 12.97 -23.19
N ALA A 288 7.91 14.03 -23.07
CA ALA A 288 7.02 14.25 -21.92
C ALA A 288 5.92 13.19 -21.77
N GLY A 289 5.77 12.29 -22.76
CA GLY A 289 4.83 11.18 -22.71
C GLY A 289 3.34 11.60 -22.70
N THR A 290 3.04 12.86 -22.98
CA THR A 290 1.68 13.44 -22.96
C THR A 290 0.74 12.82 -24.01
N ARG A 291 1.24 12.02 -24.93
CA ARG A 291 0.49 11.44 -26.05
C ARG A 291 0.15 9.95 -25.96
N ARG A 292 0.29 9.30 -24.80
CA ARG A 292 -0.21 7.91 -24.66
C ARG A 292 -1.74 7.77 -24.84
N VAL A 293 -2.47 8.87 -24.85
CA VAL A 293 -3.93 8.91 -25.10
C VAL A 293 -4.30 8.47 -26.53
N GLY A 294 -3.36 8.55 -27.50
CA GLY A 294 -3.56 8.13 -28.89
C GLY A 294 -3.13 6.68 -29.20
N PHE A 295 -2.69 5.92 -28.20
CA PHE A 295 -2.23 4.55 -28.39
C PHE A 295 -3.38 3.60 -28.66
N GLY A 296 -3.22 2.78 -29.69
CA GLY A 296 -4.16 1.76 -30.12
C GLY A 296 -3.50 0.72 -31.01
N GLN A 297 -4.28 -0.22 -31.51
CA GLN A 297 -3.79 -1.20 -32.46
C GLN A 297 -3.56 -0.55 -33.83
N VAL A 298 -2.32 -0.52 -34.29
CA VAL A 298 -1.90 0.06 -35.57
C VAL A 298 -1.56 -1.04 -36.57
N LYS A 299 -2.13 -1.00 -37.75
CA LYS A 299 -1.81 -1.90 -38.89
C LYS A 299 -0.52 -1.38 -39.54
N VAL A 300 0.64 -1.88 -39.12
CA VAL A 300 1.97 -1.43 -39.59
C VAL A 300 2.14 -1.68 -41.08
N SER A 301 1.65 -2.83 -41.58
CA SER A 301 1.68 -3.13 -43.02
C SER A 301 1.01 -2.05 -43.88
N SER A 302 -0.19 -1.62 -43.48
CA SER A 302 -0.95 -0.59 -44.22
C SER A 302 -0.32 0.80 -44.03
N LEU A 303 0.25 1.08 -42.86
CA LEU A 303 0.94 2.34 -42.56
C LEU A 303 2.16 2.51 -43.45
N LEU A 304 3.05 1.50 -43.49
CA LEU A 304 4.26 1.54 -44.32
C LEU A 304 3.95 1.65 -45.82
N ALA A 305 2.95 0.87 -46.33
CA ALA A 305 2.53 0.96 -47.70
C ALA A 305 2.04 2.38 -48.05
N HIS A 306 1.23 2.99 -47.18
CA HIS A 306 0.71 4.35 -47.40
C HIS A 306 1.80 5.41 -47.35
N VAL A 307 2.73 5.33 -46.37
CA VAL A 307 3.86 6.26 -46.28
C VAL A 307 4.75 6.17 -47.52
N ALA A 308 5.09 4.95 -47.96
CA ALA A 308 5.89 4.74 -49.16
C ALA A 308 5.20 5.25 -50.42
N GLU A 309 3.90 5.05 -50.58
CA GLU A 309 3.10 5.57 -51.69
C GLU A 309 3.17 7.09 -51.80
N VAL A 310 3.03 7.79 -50.68
CA VAL A 310 3.14 9.28 -50.63
C VAL A 310 4.53 9.75 -51.10
N TYR A 311 5.58 9.02 -50.76
CA TYR A 311 6.97 9.39 -51.09
C TYR A 311 7.38 8.92 -52.52
N THR A 312 6.66 8.00 -53.16
CA THR A 312 7.02 7.47 -54.47
C THR A 312 7.07 8.57 -55.55
N ALA A 313 6.05 9.45 -55.59
CA ALA A 313 6.05 10.54 -56.54
C ALA A 313 7.21 11.51 -56.37
N ALA A 314 7.63 11.80 -55.11
CA ALA A 314 8.78 12.63 -54.84
C ALA A 314 10.10 11.95 -55.20
N ALA A 315 10.20 10.62 -54.99
CA ALA A 315 11.35 9.84 -55.36
C ALA A 315 11.55 9.82 -56.91
N GLU A 316 10.47 9.60 -57.68
CA GLU A 316 10.49 9.61 -59.15
C GLU A 316 10.95 10.97 -59.71
N GLN A 317 10.56 12.09 -59.11
CA GLN A 317 10.99 13.43 -59.52
C GLN A 317 12.51 13.63 -59.35
N GLU A 318 13.11 12.89 -58.43
CA GLU A 318 14.56 12.91 -58.15
C GLU A 318 15.33 11.77 -58.82
N ASP A 319 14.74 11.07 -59.80
CA ASP A 319 15.28 9.85 -60.43
C ASP A 319 15.64 8.75 -59.42
N LYS A 320 14.83 8.55 -58.41
CA LYS A 320 15.00 7.52 -57.38
C LYS A 320 13.83 6.55 -57.41
N SER A 321 13.99 5.36 -56.83
CA SER A 321 12.90 4.36 -56.75
C SER A 321 12.65 3.93 -55.32
N ILE A 322 11.41 3.56 -55.03
CA ILE A 322 11.04 2.95 -53.74
C ILE A 322 10.52 1.55 -54.00
N THR A 323 11.15 0.58 -53.35
CA THR A 323 10.76 -0.84 -53.42
C THR A 323 10.13 -1.30 -52.12
N LEU A 324 8.99 -2.01 -52.22
CA LEU A 324 8.23 -2.46 -51.04
C LEU A 324 8.33 -3.98 -50.89
N ASN A 325 8.69 -4.43 -49.70
CA ASN A 325 8.64 -5.84 -49.30
C ASN A 325 7.97 -5.94 -47.91
N ILE A 326 6.64 -5.86 -47.87
CA ILE A 326 5.85 -5.70 -46.66
C ILE A 326 5.05 -6.96 -46.38
N ALA A 327 5.35 -7.63 -45.24
CA ALA A 327 4.51 -8.73 -44.77
C ALA A 327 3.08 -8.27 -44.48
N PRO A 328 2.05 -9.01 -44.91
CA PRO A 328 0.67 -8.62 -44.74
C PRO A 328 0.20 -8.78 -43.26
N LYS A 329 -0.75 -7.94 -42.84
CA LYS A 329 -1.49 -8.06 -41.56
C LYS A 329 -0.67 -7.91 -40.29
N VAL A 330 0.52 -7.33 -40.36
CA VAL A 330 1.33 -7.04 -39.16
C VAL A 330 0.74 -5.86 -38.41
N THR A 331 0.57 -6.01 -37.12
CA THR A 331 0.03 -4.98 -36.22
C THR A 331 0.94 -4.75 -35.01
N THR A 332 0.91 -3.55 -34.47
CA THR A 332 1.61 -3.19 -33.22
C THR A 332 0.73 -2.30 -32.35
N TRP A 333 1.06 -2.17 -31.07
CA TRP A 333 0.40 -1.23 -30.18
C TRP A 333 1.16 0.11 -30.21
N GLY A 334 0.49 1.21 -30.56
CA GLY A 334 1.14 2.52 -30.67
C GLY A 334 0.24 3.64 -31.15
N ASP A 335 0.81 4.82 -31.34
CA ASP A 335 0.15 5.99 -31.96
C ASP A 335 0.44 5.99 -33.46
N LYS A 336 -0.63 5.86 -34.27
CA LYS A 336 -0.53 5.82 -35.73
C LYS A 336 0.14 7.07 -36.31
N ALA A 337 -0.16 8.26 -35.78
CA ALA A 337 0.38 9.51 -36.30
C ALA A 337 1.90 9.63 -36.03
N LEU A 338 2.33 9.24 -34.83
CA LEU A 338 3.74 9.25 -34.46
C LEU A 338 4.56 8.21 -35.24
N LEU A 339 4.02 6.99 -35.41
CA LEU A 339 4.68 5.95 -36.23
C LEU A 339 4.76 6.38 -37.69
N THR A 340 3.73 7.03 -38.24
CA THR A 340 3.78 7.61 -39.57
C THR A 340 4.87 8.65 -39.68
N GLU A 341 5.00 9.56 -38.71
CA GLU A 341 6.03 10.58 -38.65
C GLU A 341 7.44 9.97 -38.57
N MET A 342 7.62 8.91 -37.79
CA MET A 342 8.91 8.19 -37.68
C MET A 342 9.36 7.65 -39.04
N PHE A 343 8.51 6.91 -39.73
CA PHE A 343 8.85 6.34 -41.04
C PHE A 343 8.97 7.41 -42.14
N SER A 344 8.20 8.46 -42.09
CA SER A 344 8.35 9.64 -42.95
C SER A 344 9.73 10.28 -42.81
N ASN A 345 10.22 10.43 -41.57
CA ASN A 345 11.57 10.95 -41.32
C ASN A 345 12.69 10.04 -41.88
N PHE A 346 12.49 8.71 -41.89
CA PHE A 346 13.46 7.81 -42.51
C PHE A 346 13.45 7.95 -44.05
N LEU A 347 12.31 8.02 -44.67
CA LEU A 347 12.19 8.19 -46.10
C LEU A 347 12.68 9.56 -46.58
N ASP A 348 12.34 10.63 -45.86
CA ASP A 348 12.85 11.98 -46.11
C ASP A 348 14.38 12.04 -46.00
N ASN A 349 14.94 11.36 -44.99
CA ASN A 349 16.40 11.25 -44.84
C ASN A 349 17.03 10.50 -46.02
N ALA A 350 16.45 9.37 -46.45
CA ALA A 350 16.95 8.62 -47.60
C ALA A 350 16.85 9.45 -48.90
N LEU A 351 15.74 10.14 -49.14
CA LEU A 351 15.61 11.00 -50.30
C LEU A 351 16.60 12.17 -50.29
N ARG A 352 16.80 12.87 -49.20
CA ARG A 352 17.65 14.05 -49.13
C ARG A 352 19.16 13.76 -49.21
N HIS A 353 19.59 12.58 -48.70
CA HIS A 353 21.02 12.29 -48.50
C HIS A 353 21.61 11.28 -49.49
N THR A 354 20.81 10.80 -50.42
CA THR A 354 21.27 9.89 -51.48
C THR A 354 21.33 10.55 -52.85
N PRO A 355 22.19 10.11 -53.75
CA PRO A 355 22.25 10.62 -55.15
C PRO A 355 21.05 10.18 -55.98
N ARG A 356 20.97 10.73 -57.19
CA ARG A 356 20.05 10.23 -58.23
C ARG A 356 20.38 8.78 -58.62
N GLY A 357 19.35 8.00 -58.96
CA GLY A 357 19.49 6.57 -59.29
C GLY A 357 19.49 5.65 -58.06
N THR A 358 19.32 6.19 -56.85
CA THR A 358 19.26 5.37 -55.62
C THR A 358 17.96 4.62 -55.52
N ASN A 359 18.02 3.35 -55.13
CA ASN A 359 16.84 2.57 -54.70
C ASN A 359 16.69 2.59 -53.20
N ILE A 360 15.48 2.92 -52.74
CA ILE A 360 15.09 2.92 -51.31
C ILE A 360 14.17 1.74 -51.05
N GLU A 361 14.59 0.80 -50.20
CA GLU A 361 13.80 -0.38 -49.84
C GLU A 361 13.10 -0.14 -48.52
N VAL A 362 11.76 -0.36 -48.48
CA VAL A 362 10.96 -0.43 -47.28
C VAL A 362 10.48 -1.87 -47.10
N SER A 363 10.95 -2.50 -46.01
CA SER A 363 10.61 -3.89 -45.72
C SER A 363 10.04 -4.06 -44.33
N LEU A 364 9.11 -5.02 -44.20
CA LEU A 364 8.50 -5.42 -42.92
C LEU A 364 8.43 -6.95 -42.91
N ALA A 365 9.02 -7.54 -41.87
CA ALA A 365 9.01 -8.97 -41.65
C ALA A 365 8.60 -9.30 -40.21
N GLU A 366 7.88 -10.39 -40.05
CA GLU A 366 7.60 -10.99 -38.74
C GLU A 366 8.38 -12.30 -38.63
N ARG A 367 9.29 -12.41 -37.67
CA ARG A 367 10.08 -13.60 -37.40
C ARG A 367 10.04 -13.91 -35.89
N ASP A 368 9.67 -15.14 -35.52
CA ASP A 368 9.74 -15.67 -34.17
C ASP A 368 9.11 -14.73 -33.12
N SER A 369 7.90 -14.20 -33.38
CA SER A 369 7.20 -13.21 -32.55
C SER A 369 7.86 -11.81 -32.47
N ASN A 370 8.90 -11.55 -33.24
CA ASN A 370 9.52 -10.23 -33.35
C ASN A 370 9.15 -9.58 -34.70
N THR A 371 8.51 -8.42 -34.62
CA THR A 371 8.25 -7.59 -35.79
C THR A 371 9.44 -6.67 -36.06
N VAL A 372 9.99 -6.74 -37.26
CA VAL A 372 11.12 -5.90 -37.68
C VAL A 372 10.78 -5.23 -39.01
N ALA A 373 10.93 -3.89 -39.06
CA ALA A 373 10.89 -3.13 -40.28
C ALA A 373 12.27 -2.57 -40.61
N PHE A 374 12.51 -2.36 -41.91
CA PHE A 374 13.74 -1.71 -42.38
C PHE A 374 13.37 -0.62 -43.39
N VAL A 375 14.12 0.49 -43.33
CA VAL A 375 14.24 1.45 -44.42
C VAL A 375 15.70 1.49 -44.80
N ALA A 376 16.01 1.07 -46.03
CA ALA A 376 17.37 0.93 -46.50
C ALA A 376 17.55 1.67 -47.85
N ASP A 377 18.72 2.28 -48.03
CA ASP A 377 19.13 2.87 -49.32
C ASP A 377 20.40 2.23 -49.81
N ASP A 378 20.69 2.33 -51.12
CA ASP A 378 21.92 1.92 -51.74
C ASP A 378 22.87 3.12 -52.05
N GLY A 379 22.71 4.19 -51.27
CA GLY A 379 23.49 5.41 -51.35
C GLY A 379 24.89 5.27 -50.71
N PRO A 380 25.52 6.40 -50.34
CA PRO A 380 26.91 6.39 -49.82
C PRO A 380 27.04 5.86 -48.38
N GLY A 381 25.93 5.51 -47.72
CA GLY A 381 25.89 4.97 -46.36
C GLY A 381 26.37 5.92 -45.28
N VAL A 382 26.61 5.40 -44.05
CA VAL A 382 27.12 6.13 -42.89
C VAL A 382 28.34 5.40 -42.32
N PRO A 383 29.47 6.09 -42.05
CA PRO A 383 30.62 5.48 -41.41
C PRO A 383 30.26 4.78 -40.10
N ALA A 384 30.92 3.67 -39.78
CA ALA A 384 30.62 2.86 -38.60
C ALA A 384 30.65 3.66 -37.28
N GLY A 385 31.60 4.59 -37.13
CA GLY A 385 31.68 5.45 -35.93
C GLY A 385 30.59 6.48 -35.77
N ASP A 386 29.85 6.76 -36.85
CA ASP A 386 28.78 7.77 -36.86
C ASP A 386 27.37 7.17 -36.73
N ARG A 387 27.23 5.84 -36.88
CA ARG A 387 25.89 5.19 -36.95
C ARG A 387 25.05 5.39 -35.70
N ASP A 388 25.64 5.36 -34.53
CA ASP A 388 24.91 5.64 -33.28
C ASP A 388 24.69 7.15 -33.06
N LEU A 389 25.47 7.97 -33.71
CA LEU A 389 25.45 9.42 -33.57
C LEU A 389 24.36 10.06 -34.43
N ILE A 390 23.95 9.45 -35.55
CA ILE A 390 22.93 10.03 -36.44
C ILE A 390 21.55 10.21 -35.80
N PHE A 391 21.26 9.52 -34.72
CA PHE A 391 20.01 9.66 -33.94
C PHE A 391 20.08 10.80 -32.92
N ARG A 392 21.31 11.36 -32.67
CA ARG A 392 21.45 12.50 -31.75
C ARG A 392 20.93 13.79 -32.38
N ARG A 393 20.39 14.66 -31.57
CA ARG A 393 19.89 15.98 -31.99
C ARG A 393 21.04 16.82 -32.59
N PHE A 394 20.74 17.50 -33.69
CA PHE A 394 21.67 18.37 -34.41
C PHE A 394 22.90 17.66 -35.01
N TYR A 395 22.96 16.34 -34.94
CA TYR A 395 24.08 15.62 -35.53
C TYR A 395 23.98 15.59 -37.06
N ARG A 396 25.07 15.90 -37.73
CA ARG A 396 25.17 15.91 -39.19
C ARG A 396 26.53 15.41 -39.59
N LEU A 397 26.58 14.55 -40.59
CA LEU A 397 27.83 14.12 -41.18
C LEU A 397 28.56 15.30 -41.86
N ALA A 398 29.88 15.38 -41.74
CA ALA A 398 30.68 16.46 -42.35
C ALA A 398 30.39 16.63 -43.85
N ARG A 399 30.23 15.54 -44.58
CA ARG A 399 29.89 15.54 -46.02
C ARG A 399 28.50 16.10 -46.33
N SER A 400 27.55 16.02 -45.39
CA SER A 400 26.17 16.50 -45.54
C SER A 400 25.99 17.97 -45.11
N ALA A 401 27.07 18.67 -44.79
CA ALA A 401 27.02 20.07 -44.34
C ALA A 401 26.41 21.02 -45.38
N LYS A 402 26.47 20.70 -46.67
CA LYS A 402 25.93 21.49 -47.78
C LYS A 402 24.46 21.15 -48.10
N THR A 403 23.91 20.03 -47.62
CA THR A 403 22.52 19.63 -47.85
C THR A 403 21.62 20.39 -46.88
N PRO A 404 20.49 21.00 -47.30
CA PRO A 404 19.55 21.64 -46.39
C PRO A 404 19.05 20.67 -45.33
N GLY A 405 18.92 21.12 -44.08
CA GLY A 405 18.34 20.32 -42.97
C GLY A 405 19.01 20.61 -41.63
N HIS A 406 18.27 20.40 -40.54
CA HIS A 406 18.64 20.80 -39.18
C HIS A 406 19.23 19.65 -38.34
N GLY A 407 19.26 18.41 -38.86
CA GLY A 407 19.71 17.22 -38.11
C GLY A 407 18.75 16.81 -36.98
N LEU A 408 17.46 17.12 -37.13
CA LEU A 408 16.43 16.79 -36.13
C LEU A 408 15.50 15.64 -36.55
N GLY A 409 15.37 15.31 -37.84
CA GLY A 409 14.42 14.28 -38.32
C GLY A 409 14.68 12.90 -37.68
N LEU A 410 15.93 12.42 -37.71
CA LEU A 410 16.28 11.14 -37.08
C LEU A 410 16.18 11.15 -35.54
N SER A 411 16.39 12.31 -34.91
CA SER A 411 16.17 12.42 -33.45
C SER A 411 14.70 12.48 -33.05
N ILE A 412 13.81 13.01 -33.92
CA ILE A 412 12.35 12.86 -33.76
C ILE A 412 11.96 11.39 -33.88
N ALA A 413 12.49 10.69 -34.90
CA ALA A 413 12.24 9.27 -35.04
C ALA A 413 12.72 8.45 -33.84
N ALA A 414 13.88 8.78 -33.26
CA ALA A 414 14.37 8.16 -32.04
C ALA A 414 13.44 8.42 -30.84
N ALA A 415 12.99 9.65 -30.63
CA ALA A 415 12.05 9.97 -29.54
C ALA A 415 10.70 9.22 -29.69
N VAL A 416 10.22 9.07 -30.93
CA VAL A 416 9.02 8.26 -31.20
C VAL A 416 9.28 6.79 -30.89
N ALA A 417 10.43 6.25 -31.28
CA ALA A 417 10.80 4.86 -31.00
C ALA A 417 10.89 4.58 -29.50
N ASP A 418 11.54 5.45 -28.74
CA ASP A 418 11.66 5.35 -27.28
C ASP A 418 10.29 5.37 -26.60
N LEU A 419 9.38 6.25 -27.04
CA LEU A 419 8.01 6.32 -26.50
C LEU A 419 7.23 5.01 -26.71
N HIS A 420 7.50 4.31 -27.83
CA HIS A 420 6.85 3.06 -28.21
C HIS A 420 7.56 1.80 -27.75
N GLY A 421 8.72 1.92 -27.09
CA GLY A 421 9.57 0.78 -26.73
C GLY A 421 10.17 0.06 -27.94
N ILE A 422 10.35 0.80 -29.04
CA ILE A 422 10.96 0.33 -30.29
C ILE A 422 12.48 0.54 -30.21
N THR A 423 13.24 -0.47 -30.61
CA THR A 423 14.70 -0.35 -30.73
C THR A 423 15.08 0.04 -32.17
N LEU A 424 15.84 1.15 -32.32
CA LEU A 424 16.41 1.58 -33.58
C LEU A 424 17.89 1.22 -33.67
N SER A 425 18.34 0.76 -34.84
CA SER A 425 19.74 0.62 -35.13
C SER A 425 20.05 1.01 -36.58
N ALA A 426 21.25 1.60 -36.78
CA ALA A 426 21.75 1.94 -38.11
C ALA A 426 22.79 0.90 -38.53
N GLU A 427 22.55 0.24 -39.64
CA GLU A 427 23.39 -0.86 -40.19
C GLU A 427 23.97 -0.49 -41.58
N ASP A 428 25.00 -1.20 -41.98
CA ASP A 428 25.58 -1.10 -43.33
C ASP A 428 24.76 -1.86 -44.34
N ASN A 429 24.32 -1.22 -45.43
CA ASN A 429 23.55 -1.90 -46.48
C ASN A 429 24.42 -2.41 -47.64
N LYS A 430 25.73 -2.08 -47.71
CA LYS A 430 26.77 -2.54 -48.66
C LYS A 430 26.40 -2.45 -50.17
N PRO A 431 26.27 -1.29 -50.78
CA PRO A 431 26.41 0.04 -50.18
C PRO A 431 25.11 0.57 -49.59
N GLY A 432 25.24 1.63 -48.74
CA GLY A 432 24.12 2.39 -48.24
C GLY A 432 23.94 2.35 -46.74
N LEU A 433 22.83 2.89 -46.31
CA LEU A 433 22.36 2.90 -44.90
C LEU A 433 21.09 2.03 -44.78
N ARG A 434 21.07 1.19 -43.77
CA ARG A 434 19.86 0.47 -43.35
C ARG A 434 19.49 0.89 -41.94
N ILE A 435 18.30 1.45 -41.75
CA ILE A 435 17.73 1.72 -40.46
C ILE A 435 16.80 0.56 -40.09
N ARG A 436 17.15 -0.16 -39.04
CA ARG A 436 16.38 -1.26 -38.49
C ARG A 436 15.47 -0.76 -37.37
N VAL A 437 14.21 -1.14 -37.43
CA VAL A 437 13.14 -0.81 -36.49
C VAL A 437 12.64 -2.12 -35.88
N SER A 438 13.04 -2.43 -34.64
CA SER A 438 12.60 -3.64 -33.94
C SER A 438 11.50 -3.30 -32.95
N PHE A 439 10.30 -3.76 -33.22
CA PHE A 439 9.17 -3.63 -32.30
C PHE A 439 9.35 -4.64 -31.16
N GLY A 440 9.14 -4.22 -29.92
CA GLY A 440 9.15 -5.12 -28.77
C GLY A 440 8.07 -6.21 -28.91
N ALA A 441 8.28 -7.34 -28.25
CA ALA A 441 7.26 -8.38 -28.20
C ALA A 441 5.96 -7.77 -27.60
N THR A 442 4.86 -7.90 -28.33
CA THR A 442 3.51 -7.43 -27.98
C THR A 442 2.91 -8.29 -26.87
#